data_3e147b1b1159fbb6a33e0cd4f04dd672
#
_entry.id   3e147b1b1159fbb6a33e0cd4f04dd672
#
_cell.length_a   1.000
_cell.length_b   1.000
_cell.length_c   1.000
_cell.angle_alpha   90.00
_cell.angle_beta   90.00
_cell.angle_gamma   90.00
#
_symmetry.space_group_name_H-M   'P 1'
#
loop_
_entity.id
_entity.type
_entity.pdbx_description
1 polymer ?
#
loop_
_entity_poly.entity_id
_entity_poly.type
_entity_poly.pdbx_seq_one_letter_code
_entity_poly.pdbx_strand_id
1 'polypeptide(L)'
;PKLVRAGKRVAICDQLEDPKMTKKLVKRGITELVTPGVSINDNVLNYKENNFLAAVHFGKASCGVAFLDISTGEFLTAEGPFDYVDKLLNNFAPKEILFERGKRLMFEGNFGSKFFTFELDDWVFTETTAREKLLKHFETKNLKGFGVEHLKNCLLYTSPSPRDYAAS
;
A
#
# COMPACT_ATOMS: atom_id res chain seq x y z
N PRO A 1 14.70 5.90 -10.64
CA PRO A 1 15.24 4.73 -9.92
C PRO A 1 16.03 5.10 -8.65
N LYS A 2 17.04 6.00 -8.72
CA LYS A 2 17.91 6.32 -7.56
C LYS A 2 17.12 6.83 -6.34
N LEU A 3 16.16 7.72 -6.52
CA LEU A 3 15.35 8.29 -5.45
C LEU A 3 14.47 7.22 -4.78
N VAL A 4 13.85 6.35 -5.56
CA VAL A 4 12.99 5.27 -5.04
C VAL A 4 13.83 4.25 -4.26
N ARG A 5 15.01 3.87 -4.76
CA ARG A 5 15.96 3.02 -4.01
C ARG A 5 16.44 3.66 -2.69
N ALA A 6 16.48 4.99 -2.63
CA ALA A 6 16.76 5.74 -1.40
C ALA A 6 15.52 5.93 -0.50
N GLY A 7 14.45 5.18 -0.73
CA GLY A 7 13.23 5.23 0.06
C GLY A 7 12.38 6.47 -0.17
N LYS A 8 12.51 7.15 -1.32
CA LYS A 8 11.71 8.35 -1.63
C LYS A 8 10.52 7.98 -2.51
N ARG A 9 9.38 8.58 -2.24
CA ARG A 9 8.21 8.55 -3.12
C ARG A 9 8.41 9.58 -4.23
N VAL A 10 8.14 9.20 -5.47
CA VAL A 10 8.41 10.02 -6.66
C VAL A 10 7.15 10.10 -7.50
N ALA A 11 6.65 11.31 -7.69
CA ALA A 11 5.58 11.58 -8.65
C ALA A 11 6.20 11.96 -10.01
N ILE A 12 5.82 11.27 -11.05
CA ILE A 12 6.17 11.60 -12.44
C ILE A 12 5.06 12.49 -12.99
N CYS A 13 5.46 13.64 -13.49
CA CYS A 13 4.54 14.63 -14.03
C CYS A 13 4.84 14.89 -15.50
N ASP A 14 3.93 14.52 -16.36
CA ASP A 14 4.04 14.66 -17.81
C ASP A 14 3.12 15.76 -18.38
N GLN A 15 3.38 16.13 -19.61
CA GLN A 15 2.52 17.01 -20.37
C GLN A 15 1.30 16.22 -20.86
N LEU A 16 0.09 16.67 -20.50
CA LEU A 16 -1.18 16.01 -20.86
C LEU A 16 -1.70 16.46 -22.24
N GLU A 17 -1.10 17.49 -22.83
CA GLU A 17 -1.51 18.09 -24.10
C GLU A 17 -0.30 18.22 -25.04
N ASP A 18 -0.54 18.09 -26.35
CA ASP A 18 0.51 18.32 -27.36
C ASP A 18 0.86 19.82 -27.40
N PRO A 19 2.13 20.21 -27.19
CA PRO A 19 2.58 21.60 -27.26
C PRO A 19 2.30 22.28 -28.60
N LYS A 20 2.19 21.49 -29.68
CA LYS A 20 1.92 22.01 -31.04
C LYS A 20 0.45 22.39 -31.25
N MET A 21 -0.44 21.84 -30.44
CA MET A 21 -1.90 22.01 -30.55
C MET A 21 -2.44 23.14 -29.65
N THR A 22 -1.63 23.67 -28.75
CA THR A 22 -2.08 24.72 -27.82
C THR A 22 -1.22 25.96 -27.91
N LYS A 23 -1.88 27.13 -27.90
CA LYS A 23 -1.23 28.46 -27.84
C LYS A 23 -0.99 28.96 -26.42
N LYS A 24 -1.42 28.17 -25.42
CA LYS A 24 -1.31 28.48 -23.98
C LYS A 24 -0.26 27.56 -23.33
N LEU A 25 0.01 27.80 -22.05
CA LEU A 25 0.81 26.87 -21.25
C LEU A 25 0.17 25.48 -21.27
N VAL A 26 0.97 24.48 -21.66
CA VAL A 26 0.56 23.08 -21.72
C VAL A 26 0.19 22.59 -20.30
N LYS A 27 -0.96 21.96 -20.18
CA LYS A 27 -1.36 21.32 -18.93
C LYS A 27 -0.42 20.18 -18.59
N ARG A 28 -0.02 20.12 -17.33
CA ARG A 28 0.77 19.03 -16.76
C ARG A 28 -0.03 18.33 -15.69
N GLY A 29 0.17 17.04 -15.52
CA GLY A 29 -0.46 16.26 -14.48
C GLY A 29 0.43 15.11 -14.04
N ILE A 30 0.15 14.58 -12.84
CA ILE A 30 0.82 13.40 -12.32
C ILE A 30 0.30 12.20 -13.11
N THR A 31 1.20 11.53 -13.84
CA THR A 31 0.90 10.35 -14.65
C THR A 31 1.24 9.06 -13.92
N GLU A 32 2.23 9.10 -13.02
CA GLU A 32 2.68 7.95 -12.28
C GLU A 32 3.19 8.35 -10.89
N LEU A 33 2.87 7.55 -9.88
CA LEU A 33 3.44 7.63 -8.55
C LEU A 33 4.27 6.36 -8.27
N VAL A 34 5.56 6.53 -8.14
CA VAL A 34 6.49 5.43 -7.87
C VAL A 34 6.95 5.49 -6.41
N THR A 35 6.71 4.41 -5.68
CA THR A 35 7.13 4.26 -4.28
C THR A 35 7.98 3.00 -4.09
N PRO A 36 8.71 2.83 -2.98
CA PRO A 36 9.51 1.63 -2.74
C PRO A 36 8.71 0.32 -2.77
N GLY A 37 7.46 0.34 -2.28
CA GLY A 37 6.57 -0.83 -2.24
C GLY A 37 5.74 -1.03 -3.51
N VAL A 38 5.61 0.00 -4.37
CA VAL A 38 4.77 0.00 -5.58
C VAL A 38 5.63 0.25 -6.82
N SER A 39 6.76 -0.42 -6.94
CA SER A 39 7.61 -0.29 -8.13
C SER A 39 7.52 -1.54 -8.99
N ILE A 40 6.99 -1.38 -10.20
CA ILE A 40 6.93 -2.44 -11.24
C ILE A 40 8.14 -2.31 -12.19
N ASN A 41 8.96 -1.26 -12.03
CA ASN A 41 10.06 -1.00 -12.96
C ASN A 41 11.24 -1.93 -12.67
N ASP A 42 11.65 -2.73 -13.64
CA ASP A 42 12.75 -3.70 -13.60
C ASP A 42 14.07 -3.12 -13.05
N ASN A 43 14.30 -1.83 -13.25
CA ASN A 43 15.47 -1.13 -12.73
C ASN A 43 15.44 -0.85 -11.22
N VAL A 44 14.31 -1.09 -10.54
CA VAL A 44 14.12 -0.86 -9.11
C VAL A 44 13.88 -2.17 -8.37
N LEU A 45 13.29 -3.15 -9.04
CA LEU A 45 13.02 -4.49 -8.51
C LEU A 45 14.32 -5.28 -8.32
N ASN A 46 14.40 -5.97 -7.19
CA ASN A 46 15.42 -6.96 -6.94
C ASN A 46 14.82 -8.32 -7.27
N TYR A 47 15.11 -8.88 -8.44
CA TYR A 47 14.53 -10.13 -8.97
C TYR A 47 14.68 -11.37 -8.06
N LYS A 48 15.48 -11.27 -7.01
CA LYS A 48 15.74 -12.37 -6.06
C LYS A 48 15.00 -12.24 -4.73
N GLU A 49 14.24 -11.15 -4.52
CA GLU A 49 13.54 -10.87 -3.28
C GLU A 49 12.12 -10.40 -3.56
N ASN A 50 11.18 -10.85 -2.75
CA ASN A 50 9.81 -10.34 -2.80
C ASN A 50 9.81 -8.84 -2.49
N ASN A 51 9.00 -8.08 -3.22
CA ASN A 51 8.89 -6.63 -3.08
C ASN A 51 7.55 -6.27 -2.39
N PHE A 52 7.41 -6.68 -1.13
CA PHE A 52 6.17 -6.47 -0.40
C PHE A 52 5.92 -5.00 -0.05
N LEU A 53 4.73 -4.55 -0.39
CA LEU A 53 4.04 -3.45 0.25
C LEU A 53 3.22 -4.04 1.40
N ALA A 54 3.36 -3.51 2.60
CA ALA A 54 2.53 -3.92 3.72
C ALA A 54 1.56 -2.82 4.14
N ALA A 55 0.44 -3.21 4.74
CA ALA A 55 -0.45 -2.31 5.43
C ALA A 55 -0.80 -2.86 6.81
N VAL A 56 -0.81 -1.97 7.79
CA VAL A 56 -1.08 -2.29 9.19
C VAL A 56 -2.28 -1.48 9.66
N HIS A 57 -3.27 -2.16 10.23
CA HIS A 57 -4.41 -1.54 10.90
C HIS A 57 -4.43 -1.90 12.38
N PHE A 58 -4.67 -0.89 13.20
CA PHE A 58 -4.68 -1.00 14.66
C PHE A 58 -6.09 -1.19 15.19
N GLY A 59 -6.44 -2.41 15.57
CA GLY A 59 -7.63 -2.69 16.36
C GLY A 59 -7.44 -2.37 17.85
N LYS A 60 -8.46 -2.65 18.68
CA LYS A 60 -8.43 -2.36 20.12
C LYS A 60 -7.41 -3.23 20.89
N ALA A 61 -7.31 -4.49 20.56
CA ALA A 61 -6.45 -5.47 21.25
C ALA A 61 -5.62 -6.32 20.28
N SER A 62 -5.85 -6.19 19.00
CA SER A 62 -5.16 -6.92 17.94
C SER A 62 -4.83 -5.97 16.79
N CYS A 63 -4.00 -6.43 15.90
CA CYS A 63 -3.53 -5.69 14.75
C CYS A 63 -3.72 -6.56 13.52
N GLY A 64 -4.24 -5.99 12.45
CA GLY A 64 -4.30 -6.62 11.14
C GLY A 64 -3.11 -6.20 10.29
N VAL A 65 -2.59 -7.12 9.49
CA VAL A 65 -1.54 -6.84 8.51
C VAL A 65 -1.87 -7.50 7.18
N ALA A 66 -1.64 -6.78 6.10
CA ALA A 66 -1.71 -7.30 4.76
C ALA A 66 -0.39 -7.04 4.03
N PHE A 67 0.05 -8.01 3.23
CA PHE A 67 1.24 -7.92 2.38
C PHE A 67 0.82 -8.12 0.93
N LEU A 68 1.29 -7.26 0.06
CA LEU A 68 1.04 -7.34 -1.37
C LEU A 68 2.36 -7.23 -2.12
N ASP A 69 2.67 -8.23 -2.93
CA ASP A 69 3.71 -8.12 -3.95
C ASP A 69 3.05 -7.85 -5.30
N ILE A 70 3.20 -6.62 -5.79
CA ILE A 70 2.58 -6.17 -7.04
C ILE A 70 3.18 -6.88 -8.25
N SER A 71 4.44 -7.32 -8.16
CA SER A 71 5.15 -7.98 -9.26
C SER A 71 4.67 -9.41 -9.51
N THR A 72 4.29 -10.11 -8.45
CA THR A 72 3.80 -11.50 -8.51
C THR A 72 2.29 -11.62 -8.36
N GLY A 73 1.63 -10.59 -7.81
CA GLY A 73 0.23 -10.63 -7.42
C GLY A 73 -0.01 -11.39 -6.11
N GLU A 74 1.04 -11.75 -5.38
CA GLU A 74 0.90 -12.43 -4.09
C GLU A 74 0.28 -11.50 -3.05
N PHE A 75 -0.80 -11.95 -2.43
CA PHE A 75 -1.52 -11.21 -1.40
C PHE A 75 -1.75 -12.08 -0.17
N LEU A 76 -1.15 -11.68 0.95
CA LEU A 76 -1.19 -12.39 2.22
C LEU A 76 -1.80 -11.50 3.29
N THR A 77 -2.61 -12.06 4.17
CA THR A 77 -3.22 -11.34 5.28
C THR A 77 -3.12 -12.12 6.58
N ALA A 78 -2.95 -11.41 7.68
CA ALA A 78 -2.94 -12.00 9.02
C ALA A 78 -3.51 -11.01 10.06
N GLU A 79 -4.07 -11.54 11.13
CA GLU A 79 -4.55 -10.79 12.28
C GLU A 79 -4.07 -11.44 13.56
N GLY A 80 -3.62 -10.66 14.53
CA GLY A 80 -3.17 -11.18 15.81
C GLY A 80 -2.64 -10.10 16.76
N PRO A 81 -2.06 -10.50 17.90
CA PRO A 81 -1.37 -9.59 18.81
C PRO A 81 -0.21 -8.85 18.13
N PHE A 82 0.19 -7.72 18.69
CA PHE A 82 1.25 -6.87 18.12
C PHE A 82 2.59 -7.60 17.93
N ASP A 83 2.98 -8.44 18.88
CA ASP A 83 4.21 -9.25 18.81
C ASP A 83 4.18 -10.29 17.68
N TYR A 84 3.02 -10.83 17.36
CA TYR A 84 2.84 -11.72 16.21
C TYR A 84 3.02 -10.94 14.90
N VAL A 85 2.38 -9.78 14.80
CA VAL A 85 2.49 -8.92 13.59
C VAL A 85 3.92 -8.38 13.45
N ASP A 86 4.61 -8.03 14.54
CA ASP A 86 6.01 -7.64 14.49
C ASP A 86 6.89 -8.76 13.89
N LYS A 87 6.69 -10.01 14.28
CA LYS A 87 7.41 -11.15 13.69
C LYS A 87 7.15 -11.27 12.19
N LEU A 88 5.90 -11.09 11.77
CA LEU A 88 5.57 -11.12 10.34
C LEU A 88 6.24 -9.98 9.57
N LEU A 89 6.19 -8.75 10.09
CA LEU A 89 6.86 -7.59 9.46
C LEU A 89 8.37 -7.81 9.35
N ASN A 90 9.00 -8.41 10.35
CA ASN A 90 10.42 -8.72 10.31
C ASN A 90 10.76 -9.84 9.32
N ASN A 91 9.91 -10.87 9.21
CA ASN A 91 10.13 -12.01 8.31
C ASN A 91 9.90 -11.64 6.83
N PHE A 92 8.81 -10.93 6.53
CA PHE A 92 8.50 -10.51 5.17
C PHE A 92 9.29 -9.28 4.72
N ALA A 93 9.86 -8.52 5.66
CA ALA A 93 10.70 -7.34 5.43
C ALA A 93 10.16 -6.41 4.33
N PRO A 94 8.92 -5.90 4.47
CA PRO A 94 8.28 -5.10 3.44
C PRO A 94 9.11 -3.85 3.11
N LYS A 95 9.12 -3.46 1.85
CA LYS A 95 9.85 -2.27 1.38
C LYS A 95 9.15 -0.97 1.77
N GLU A 96 7.86 -1.03 2.05
CA GLU A 96 7.05 0.10 2.51
C GLU A 96 5.90 -0.42 3.38
N ILE A 97 5.57 0.30 4.46
CA ILE A 97 4.43 -0.01 5.32
C ILE A 97 3.49 1.18 5.36
N LEU A 98 2.22 0.91 5.10
CA LEU A 98 1.14 1.88 5.18
C LEU A 98 0.36 1.70 6.47
N PHE A 99 -0.05 2.79 7.11
CA PHE A 99 -0.94 2.76 8.27
C PHE A 99 -1.73 4.06 8.39
N GLU A 100 -2.69 4.08 9.31
CA GLU A 100 -3.60 5.20 9.54
C GLU A 100 -2.85 6.46 10.01
N ARG A 101 -3.27 7.60 9.49
CA ARG A 101 -2.77 8.90 9.93
C ARG A 101 -2.98 9.09 11.44
N GLY A 102 -1.97 9.65 12.10
CA GLY A 102 -1.97 9.89 13.54
C GLY A 102 -1.64 8.67 14.40
N LYS A 103 -1.35 7.51 13.81
CA LYS A 103 -0.95 6.28 14.54
C LYS A 103 0.56 6.06 14.59
N ARG A 104 1.37 7.03 14.18
CA ARG A 104 2.84 6.92 14.13
C ARG A 104 3.46 6.50 15.46
N LEU A 105 3.09 7.14 16.56
CA LEU A 105 3.62 6.81 17.88
C LEU A 105 3.27 5.38 18.30
N MET A 106 2.05 4.93 17.96
CA MET A 106 1.62 3.55 18.21
C MET A 106 2.40 2.57 17.33
N PHE A 107 2.63 2.90 16.07
CA PHE A 107 3.43 2.08 15.15
C PHE A 107 4.87 1.95 15.65
N GLU A 108 5.54 3.05 15.91
CA GLU A 108 6.95 3.07 16.36
C GLU A 108 7.13 2.43 17.73
N GLY A 109 6.15 2.59 18.62
CA GLY A 109 6.17 1.96 19.95
C GLY A 109 6.06 0.44 19.92
N ASN A 110 5.37 -0.16 18.92
CA ASN A 110 5.20 -1.60 18.83
C ASN A 110 6.18 -2.27 17.84
N PHE A 111 6.56 -1.60 16.74
CA PHE A 111 7.32 -2.18 15.62
C PHE A 111 8.67 -1.50 15.39
N GLY A 112 8.94 -0.39 16.11
CA GLY A 112 10.16 0.38 15.93
C GLY A 112 10.13 1.33 14.73
N SER A 113 11.23 2.07 14.52
CA SER A 113 11.36 3.11 13.49
C SER A 113 12.19 2.69 12.28
N LYS A 114 12.56 1.41 12.17
CA LYS A 114 13.45 0.90 11.11
C LYS A 114 12.76 0.76 9.74
N PHE A 115 11.44 0.68 9.73
CA PHE A 115 10.66 0.48 8.51
C PHE A 115 10.45 1.80 7.76
N PHE A 116 10.43 1.71 6.44
CA PHE A 116 9.97 2.82 5.62
C PHE A 116 8.44 2.88 5.67
N THR A 117 7.90 3.96 6.22
CA THR A 117 6.47 4.06 6.53
C THR A 117 5.80 5.25 5.83
N PHE A 118 4.50 5.13 5.56
CA PHE A 118 3.67 6.21 5.08
C PHE A 118 2.27 6.17 5.71
N GLU A 119 1.77 7.33 6.10
CA GLU A 119 0.46 7.48 6.71
C GLU A 119 -0.59 7.79 5.65
N LEU A 120 -1.69 7.06 5.67
CA LEU A 120 -2.87 7.30 4.84
C LEU A 120 -4.02 7.80 5.69
N ASP A 121 -4.96 8.48 5.06
CA ASP A 121 -6.17 8.92 5.72
C ASP A 121 -6.98 7.73 6.27
N ASP A 122 -7.58 7.90 7.42
CA ASP A 122 -8.30 6.88 8.17
C ASP A 122 -9.50 6.27 7.41
N TRP A 123 -10.15 7.05 6.54
CA TRP A 123 -11.25 6.54 5.71
C TRP A 123 -10.83 5.39 4.77
N VAL A 124 -9.54 5.32 4.41
CA VAL A 124 -8.99 4.23 3.60
C VAL A 124 -9.04 2.90 4.36
N PHE A 125 -8.95 2.96 5.68
CA PHE A 125 -8.93 1.82 6.59
C PHE A 125 -10.32 1.48 7.16
N THR A 126 -11.41 1.83 6.47
CA THR A 126 -12.75 1.43 6.89
C THR A 126 -13.14 0.08 6.32
N GLU A 127 -13.77 -0.78 7.12
CA GLU A 127 -14.19 -2.12 6.72
C GLU A 127 -15.07 -2.09 5.46
N THR A 128 -16.00 -1.13 5.40
CA THR A 128 -16.91 -0.98 4.26
C THR A 128 -16.16 -0.72 2.97
N THR A 129 -15.28 0.28 2.97
CA THR A 129 -14.49 0.65 1.78
C THR A 129 -13.58 -0.49 1.32
N ALA A 130 -12.92 -1.13 2.25
CA ALA A 130 -12.03 -2.24 1.97
C ALA A 130 -12.77 -3.43 1.35
N ARG A 131 -13.89 -3.82 1.99
CA ARG A 131 -14.73 -4.92 1.52
C ARG A 131 -15.26 -4.66 0.12
N GLU A 132 -15.82 -3.50 -0.15
CA GLU A 132 -16.34 -3.12 -1.46
C GLU A 132 -15.25 -3.18 -2.54
N LYS A 133 -14.07 -2.64 -2.26
CA LYS A 133 -12.94 -2.67 -3.20
C LYS A 133 -12.49 -4.11 -3.49
N LEU A 134 -12.35 -4.97 -2.47
CA LEU A 134 -11.98 -6.37 -2.66
C LEU A 134 -13.02 -7.13 -3.47
N LEU A 135 -14.31 -7.00 -3.15
CA LEU A 135 -15.40 -7.62 -3.89
C LEU A 135 -15.39 -7.21 -5.38
N LYS A 136 -15.16 -5.90 -5.63
CA LYS A 136 -15.05 -5.36 -6.98
C LYS A 136 -13.79 -5.87 -7.70
N HIS A 137 -12.65 -5.91 -7.01
CA HIS A 137 -11.38 -6.33 -7.61
C HIS A 137 -11.38 -7.81 -8.00
N PHE A 138 -11.93 -8.66 -7.14
CA PHE A 138 -12.04 -10.10 -7.39
C PHE A 138 -13.32 -10.50 -8.14
N GLU A 139 -14.15 -9.55 -8.53
CA GLU A 139 -15.43 -9.77 -9.22
C GLU A 139 -16.31 -10.82 -8.52
N THR A 140 -16.32 -10.80 -7.17
CA THR A 140 -17.01 -11.79 -6.34
C THR A 140 -18.11 -11.16 -5.48
N LYS A 141 -19.09 -11.97 -5.07
CA LYS A 141 -20.18 -11.54 -4.19
C LYS A 141 -19.85 -11.66 -2.70
N ASN A 142 -18.85 -12.45 -2.34
CA ASN A 142 -18.41 -12.63 -0.97
C ASN A 142 -16.91 -13.03 -0.92
N LEU A 143 -16.30 -12.90 0.26
CA LEU A 143 -14.89 -13.20 0.48
C LEU A 143 -14.64 -14.56 1.15
N LYS A 144 -15.67 -15.41 1.28
CA LYS A 144 -15.58 -16.73 1.94
C LYS A 144 -14.55 -17.64 1.28
N GLY A 145 -14.56 -17.65 -0.06
CA GLY A 145 -13.63 -18.48 -0.85
C GLY A 145 -12.16 -18.13 -0.64
N PHE A 146 -11.86 -16.92 -0.17
CA PHE A 146 -10.49 -16.46 0.14
C PHE A 146 -10.09 -16.68 1.61
N GLY A 147 -11.01 -17.20 2.47
CA GLY A 147 -10.72 -17.44 3.88
C GLY A 147 -10.56 -16.18 4.74
N VAL A 148 -10.85 -14.99 4.21
CA VAL A 148 -10.60 -13.70 4.88
C VAL A 148 -11.85 -13.04 5.46
N GLU A 149 -13.02 -13.64 5.32
CA GLU A 149 -14.30 -13.01 5.72
C GLU A 149 -14.41 -12.76 7.23
N HIS A 150 -13.69 -13.54 8.04
CA HIS A 150 -13.67 -13.43 9.49
C HIS A 150 -12.59 -12.47 10.04
N LEU A 151 -11.66 -12.02 9.18
CA LEU A 151 -10.55 -11.15 9.57
C LEU A 151 -11.00 -9.69 9.57
N LYS A 152 -11.64 -9.25 10.64
CA LYS A 152 -12.23 -7.91 10.74
C LYS A 152 -11.21 -6.77 10.61
N ASN A 153 -10.02 -6.94 11.16
CA ASN A 153 -8.95 -5.93 11.10
C ASN A 153 -8.08 -6.04 9.84
N CYS A 154 -8.15 -7.16 9.10
CA CYS A 154 -7.37 -7.33 7.86
C CYS A 154 -8.11 -6.88 6.61
N LEU A 155 -9.44 -6.86 6.62
CA LEU A 155 -10.24 -6.39 5.48
C LEU A 155 -10.08 -4.90 5.22
N LEU A 156 -9.38 -4.19 6.10
CA LEU A 156 -9.25 -2.74 6.08
C LEU A 156 -8.22 -2.23 5.08
N TYR A 157 -7.51 -3.10 4.37
CA TYR A 157 -6.59 -2.68 3.33
C TYR A 157 -6.89 -3.34 2.00
N THR A 158 -7.36 -2.55 1.08
CA THR A 158 -7.30 -2.85 -0.34
C THR A 158 -6.22 -1.98 -0.95
N SER A 159 -5.32 -2.60 -1.71
CA SER A 159 -4.33 -1.86 -2.48
C SER A 159 -5.00 -0.66 -3.16
N PRO A 160 -4.65 0.57 -2.79
CA PRO A 160 -5.02 1.70 -3.62
C PRO A 160 -4.27 1.52 -4.92
N SER A 161 -5.01 1.51 -6.02
CA SER A 161 -4.40 1.68 -7.33
C SER A 161 -3.50 2.92 -7.27
N PRO A 162 -2.31 2.91 -7.89
CA PRO A 162 -1.50 4.12 -8.05
C PRO A 162 -2.27 5.32 -8.58
N ARG A 163 -3.40 5.09 -9.25
CA ARG A 163 -4.33 6.13 -9.75
C ARG A 163 -5.14 6.79 -8.64
N ASP A 164 -5.39 6.11 -7.52
CA ASP A 164 -6.18 6.66 -6.41
C ASP A 164 -5.39 7.68 -5.59
N TYR A 165 -4.06 7.65 -5.65
CA TYR A 165 -3.17 8.64 -5.01
C TYR A 165 -2.98 9.93 -5.82
N ALA A 166 -3.29 9.91 -7.10
CA ALA A 166 -3.15 11.08 -7.98
C ALA A 166 -4.39 11.99 -7.95
N ALA A 167 -5.46 11.59 -7.30
CA ALA A 167 -6.76 12.27 -7.27
C ALA A 167 -7.08 12.97 -5.94
N SER A 168 -6.16 12.96 -4.95
CA SER A 168 -6.34 13.61 -3.64
C SER A 168 -5.42 14.82 -3.49
#